data_daafc9779f8603b09736aa2f381e6387
#
_entry.id   daafc9779f8603b09736aa2f381e6387
#
_cell.length_a   1.000
_cell.length_b   1.000
_cell.length_c   1.000
_cell.angle_alpha   90.00
_cell.angle_beta   90.00
_cell.angle_gamma   90.00
#
_symmetry.space_group_name_H-M   'P 1'
#
loop_
_entity.id
_entity.type
_entity.pdbx_description
1 polymer ?
#
loop_
_entity_poly.entity_id
_entity_poly.type
_entity_poly.pdbx_seq_one_letter_code
_entity_poly.pdbx_strand_id
1 'polypeptide(L)'
;VATLEECMTALDGFVGKLAAADGARDLDRSVSCRLTDLGQVVAGRLAMGAVHDMTAVADGPTVPKADIRLTMSSDDLLALTSGRLSFTPAWASGRVKLEAGLRDMLRLRSLL
;
A
#
# COMPACT_ATOMS: atom_id res chain seq x y z
N VAL A 1 7.42 -17.17 2.57
CA VAL A 1 7.05 -16.20 1.53
C VAL A 1 5.58 -16.35 1.19
N ALA A 2 4.81 -15.27 1.28
CA ALA A 2 3.40 -15.28 0.92
C ALA A 2 3.22 -15.31 -0.60
N THR A 3 2.06 -15.78 -1.05
CA THR A 3 1.74 -15.76 -2.48
C THR A 3 1.29 -14.37 -2.92
N LEU A 4 1.39 -14.08 -4.22
CA LEU A 4 0.90 -12.83 -4.79
C LEU A 4 -0.61 -12.64 -4.52
N GLU A 5 -1.39 -13.71 -4.64
CA GLU A 5 -2.83 -13.67 -4.40
C GLU A 5 -3.16 -13.32 -2.94
N GLU A 6 -2.44 -13.91 -1.99
CA GLU A 6 -2.58 -13.56 -0.58
C GLU A 6 -2.24 -12.09 -0.33
N CYS A 7 -1.19 -11.59 -0.98
CA CYS A 7 -0.78 -10.20 -0.87
C CYS A 7 -1.82 -9.24 -1.44
N MET A 8 -2.41 -9.56 -2.58
CA MET A 8 -3.46 -8.73 -3.18
C MET A 8 -4.69 -8.65 -2.27
N THR A 9 -5.11 -9.76 -1.70
CA THR A 9 -6.23 -9.80 -0.75
C THR A 9 -5.91 -8.98 0.50
N ALA A 10 -4.71 -9.15 1.05
CA ALA A 10 -4.27 -8.43 2.24
C ALA A 10 -4.18 -6.93 1.99
N LEU A 11 -3.62 -6.52 0.85
CA LEU A 11 -3.48 -5.12 0.49
C LEU A 11 -4.85 -4.46 0.27
N ASP A 12 -5.76 -5.14 -0.39
CA ASP A 12 -7.14 -4.66 -0.58
C ASP A 12 -7.80 -4.38 0.78
N GLY A 13 -7.66 -5.30 1.72
CA GLY A 13 -8.19 -5.12 3.08
C GLY A 13 -7.53 -3.96 3.83
N PHE A 14 -6.21 -3.84 3.76
CA PHE A 14 -5.47 -2.78 4.44
C PHE A 14 -5.79 -1.40 3.86
N VAL A 15 -5.70 -1.25 2.55
CA VAL A 15 -5.96 0.02 1.87
C VAL A 15 -7.46 0.36 1.93
N GLY A 16 -8.33 -0.64 1.91
CA GLY A 16 -9.76 -0.46 2.09
C GLY A 16 -10.11 0.14 3.46
N LYS A 17 -9.44 -0.30 4.52
CA LYS A 17 -9.60 0.28 5.87
C LYS A 17 -9.11 1.73 5.90
N LEU A 18 -7.99 2.01 5.26
CA LEU A 18 -7.46 3.36 5.18
C LEU A 18 -8.41 4.27 4.38
N ALA A 19 -8.95 3.78 3.27
CA ALA A 19 -9.89 4.52 2.44
C ALA A 19 -11.21 4.82 3.16
N ALA A 20 -11.65 3.94 4.05
CA ALA A 20 -12.87 4.12 4.82
C ALA A 20 -12.70 5.02 6.04
N ALA A 21 -11.46 5.38 6.41
CA ALA A 21 -11.19 6.24 7.55
C ALA A 21 -11.72 7.66 7.30
N ASP A 22 -12.11 8.33 8.38
CA ASP A 22 -12.56 9.72 8.30
C ASP A 22 -11.44 10.61 7.73
N GLY A 23 -11.79 11.45 6.77
CA GLY A 23 -10.83 12.34 6.10
C GLY A 23 -10.14 11.71 4.90
N ALA A 24 -10.34 10.42 4.62
CA ALA A 24 -9.75 9.74 3.47
C ALA A 24 -10.73 9.56 2.29
N ARG A 25 -12.02 9.76 2.50
CA ARG A 25 -13.05 9.49 1.49
C ARG A 25 -12.96 10.35 0.24
N ASP A 26 -12.38 11.53 0.35
CA ASP A 26 -12.18 12.45 -0.76
C ASP A 26 -10.82 12.27 -1.44
N LEU A 27 -10.01 11.31 -0.99
CA LEU A 27 -8.77 10.97 -1.66
C LEU A 27 -9.07 10.31 -3.01
N ASP A 28 -8.37 10.76 -4.03
CA ASP A 28 -8.38 10.15 -5.36
C ASP A 28 -6.92 10.09 -5.82
N ARG A 29 -6.27 8.96 -5.57
CA ARG A 29 -4.84 8.78 -5.82
C ARG A 29 -4.57 7.38 -6.34
N SER A 30 -3.60 7.26 -7.23
CA SER A 30 -3.05 5.96 -7.59
C SER A 30 -2.15 5.45 -6.45
N VAL A 31 -2.23 4.15 -6.18
CA VAL A 31 -1.48 3.50 -5.11
C VAL A 31 -0.74 2.30 -5.69
N SER A 32 0.51 2.11 -5.29
CA SER A 32 1.25 0.90 -5.65
C SER A 32 1.93 0.31 -4.42
N CYS A 33 2.11 -1.01 -4.43
CA CYS A 33 2.87 -1.73 -3.43
C CYS A 33 3.87 -2.64 -4.12
N ARG A 34 5.16 -2.35 -3.95
CA ARG A 34 6.24 -3.18 -4.47
C ARG A 34 6.55 -4.27 -3.46
N LEU A 35 6.38 -5.52 -3.89
CA LEU A 35 6.68 -6.69 -3.08
C LEU A 35 8.07 -7.19 -3.43
N THR A 36 9.04 -6.85 -2.58
CA THR A 36 10.48 -7.01 -2.89
C THR A 36 10.91 -8.45 -3.07
N ASP A 37 10.28 -9.38 -2.36
CA ASP A 37 10.59 -10.81 -2.43
C ASP A 37 9.87 -11.55 -3.56
N LEU A 38 8.83 -10.98 -4.12
CA LEU A 38 8.07 -11.58 -5.22
C LEU A 38 8.40 -10.97 -6.59
N GLY A 39 9.11 -9.85 -6.62
CA GLY A 39 9.42 -9.15 -7.86
C GLY A 39 8.17 -8.63 -8.58
N GLN A 40 7.13 -8.30 -7.83
CA GLN A 40 5.84 -7.83 -8.35
C GLN A 40 5.46 -6.49 -7.76
N VAL A 41 4.71 -5.71 -8.52
CA VAL A 41 4.09 -4.47 -8.04
C VAL A 41 2.58 -4.62 -8.19
N VAL A 42 1.87 -4.46 -7.08
CA VAL A 42 0.41 -4.41 -7.07
C VAL A 42 0.00 -2.94 -7.10
N ALA A 43 -0.85 -2.59 -8.04
CA ALA A 43 -1.29 -1.21 -8.23
C ALA A 43 -2.80 -1.13 -8.27
N GLY A 44 -3.35 -0.02 -7.81
CA GLY A 44 -4.77 0.25 -7.83
C GLY A 44 -5.03 1.74 -7.68
N ARG A 45 -6.30 2.10 -7.61
CA ARG A 45 -6.71 3.49 -7.39
C ARG A 45 -7.53 3.60 -6.13
N LEU A 46 -7.12 4.51 -5.26
CA LEU A 46 -7.82 4.82 -4.03
C LEU A 46 -8.75 6.01 -4.30
N ALA A 47 -10.05 5.76 -4.35
CA ALA A 47 -11.05 6.78 -4.64
C ALA A 47 -12.39 6.43 -4.01
N MET A 48 -13.16 7.42 -3.64
CA MET A 48 -14.52 7.28 -3.11
C MET A 48 -14.63 6.29 -1.94
N GLY A 49 -13.61 6.23 -1.10
CA GLY A 49 -13.60 5.36 0.07
C GLY A 49 -13.34 3.88 -0.22
N ALA A 50 -12.82 3.55 -1.40
CA ALA A 50 -12.52 2.17 -1.79
C ALA A 50 -11.32 2.09 -2.72
N VAL A 51 -10.80 0.87 -2.91
CA VAL A 51 -9.75 0.59 -3.87
C VAL A 51 -10.37 0.05 -5.14
N HIS A 52 -9.94 0.59 -6.28
CA HIS A 52 -10.45 0.22 -7.60
C HIS A 52 -9.31 -0.28 -8.50
N ASP A 53 -9.65 -1.16 -9.43
CA ASP A 53 -8.76 -1.59 -10.52
C ASP A 53 -7.42 -2.16 -10.03
N MET A 54 -7.43 -2.93 -8.96
CA MET A 54 -6.21 -3.55 -8.43
C MET A 54 -5.67 -4.60 -9.41
N THR A 55 -4.42 -4.41 -9.83
CA THR A 55 -3.72 -5.33 -10.73
C THR A 55 -2.31 -5.57 -10.25
N ALA A 56 -1.71 -6.67 -10.67
CA ALA A 56 -0.32 -7.01 -10.38
C ALA A 56 0.48 -7.08 -11.67
N VAL A 57 1.66 -6.49 -11.67
CA VAL A 57 2.59 -6.51 -12.80
C VAL A 57 3.99 -6.84 -12.30
N ALA A 58 4.82 -7.39 -13.18
CA ALA A 58 6.22 -7.61 -12.85
C ALA A 58 6.91 -6.28 -12.56
N ASP A 59 7.75 -6.26 -11.52
CA ASP A 59 8.53 -5.06 -11.20
C ASP A 59 9.54 -4.77 -12.31
N GLY A 60 9.74 -3.51 -12.63
CA GLY A 60 10.66 -3.11 -13.67
C GLY A 60 10.50 -1.63 -14.04
N PRO A 61 11.33 -1.15 -14.99
CA PRO A 61 11.36 0.27 -15.34
C PRO A 61 10.11 0.77 -16.06
N THR A 62 9.25 -0.12 -16.54
CA THR A 62 8.02 0.24 -17.23
C THR A 62 6.81 0.39 -16.30
N VAL A 63 6.99 0.08 -15.00
CA VAL A 63 5.91 0.24 -14.02
C VAL A 63 5.60 1.73 -13.86
N PRO A 64 4.33 2.16 -14.05
CA PRO A 64 3.97 3.56 -13.86
C PRO A 64 4.20 4.00 -12.42
N LYS A 65 4.66 5.23 -12.25
CA LYS A 65 4.85 5.81 -10.92
C LYS A 65 3.50 6.22 -10.33
N ALA A 66 3.10 5.57 -9.25
CA ALA A 66 1.87 5.91 -8.54
C ALA A 66 2.06 7.15 -7.65
N ASP A 67 0.96 7.78 -7.28
CA ASP A 67 0.98 8.93 -6.37
C ASP A 67 1.42 8.52 -4.97
N ILE A 68 0.94 7.37 -4.50
CA ILE A 68 1.31 6.79 -3.20
C ILE A 68 2.00 5.46 -3.48
N ARG A 69 3.22 5.30 -2.97
CA ARG A 69 4.05 4.12 -3.22
C ARG A 69 4.47 3.48 -1.92
N LEU A 70 4.13 2.20 -1.77
CA LEU A 70 4.57 1.36 -0.66
C LEU A 70 5.60 0.37 -1.16
N THR A 71 6.58 0.04 -0.34
CA THR A 71 7.59 -0.99 -0.63
C THR A 71 7.80 -1.83 0.62
N MET A 72 7.61 -3.13 0.50
CA MET A 72 7.78 -4.08 1.61
C MET A 72 7.86 -5.50 1.09
N SER A 73 8.23 -6.45 1.97
CA SER A 73 8.14 -7.86 1.64
C SER A 73 6.69 -8.36 1.73
N SER A 74 6.42 -9.51 1.10
CA SER A 74 5.09 -10.14 1.19
C SER A 74 4.72 -10.51 2.62
N ASP A 75 5.69 -11.01 3.40
CA ASP A 75 5.46 -11.40 4.79
C ASP A 75 5.15 -10.18 5.67
N ASP A 76 5.83 -9.07 5.44
CA ASP A 76 5.56 -7.82 6.17
C ASP A 76 4.17 -7.28 5.85
N LEU A 77 3.73 -7.39 4.60
CA LEU A 77 2.38 -6.98 4.21
C LEU A 77 1.32 -7.81 4.96
N LEU A 78 1.48 -9.12 5.01
CA LEU A 78 0.56 -9.98 5.76
C LEU A 78 0.60 -9.69 7.26
N ALA A 79 1.78 -9.40 7.81
CA ALA A 79 1.93 -9.04 9.22
C ALA A 79 1.21 -7.73 9.55
N LEU A 80 1.28 -6.74 8.66
CA LEU A 80 0.55 -5.47 8.84
C LEU A 80 -0.97 -5.69 8.85
N THR A 81 -1.47 -6.47 7.91
CA THR A 81 -2.91 -6.68 7.76
C THR A 81 -3.50 -7.57 8.85
N SER A 82 -2.69 -8.46 9.43
CA SER A 82 -3.09 -9.33 10.54
C SER A 82 -2.88 -8.71 11.93
N GLY A 83 -2.32 -7.51 12.01
CA GLY A 83 -2.06 -6.82 13.26
C GLY A 83 -0.80 -7.26 13.99
N ARG A 84 0.02 -8.15 13.40
CA ARG A 84 1.27 -8.61 14.00
C ARG A 84 2.40 -7.59 13.86
N LEU A 85 2.28 -6.66 12.95
CA LEU A 85 3.24 -5.60 12.70
C LEU A 85 2.50 -4.27 12.67
N SER A 86 2.95 -3.31 13.46
CA SER A 86 2.37 -1.96 13.46
C SER A 86 3.05 -1.11 12.38
N PHE A 87 2.27 -0.33 11.66
CA PHE A 87 2.76 0.47 10.54
C PHE A 87 3.82 1.49 10.96
N THR A 88 3.54 2.30 11.98
CA THR A 88 4.44 3.39 12.38
C THR A 88 5.83 2.89 12.76
N PRO A 89 5.99 1.88 13.66
CA PRO A 89 7.32 1.33 13.94
C PRO A 89 7.99 0.68 12.73
N ALA A 90 7.21 0.00 11.88
CA ALA A 90 7.75 -0.63 10.67
C ALA A 90 8.29 0.42 9.69
N TRP A 91 7.59 1.53 9.55
CA TRP A 91 8.04 2.65 8.72
C TRP A 91 9.29 3.29 9.31
N ALA A 92 9.32 3.54 10.60
CA ALA A 92 10.47 4.14 11.28
C ALA A 92 11.73 3.26 11.18
N SER A 93 11.57 1.94 11.21
CA SER A 93 12.69 0.98 11.11
C SER A 93 13.13 0.68 9.68
N GLY A 94 12.39 1.15 8.69
CA GLY A 94 12.67 0.90 7.27
C GLY A 94 12.14 -0.43 6.72
N ARG A 95 11.40 -1.21 7.49
CA ARG A 95 10.77 -2.45 7.00
C ARG A 95 9.70 -2.17 5.96
N VAL A 96 8.97 -1.08 6.14
CA VAL A 96 7.98 -0.58 5.19
C VAL A 96 8.42 0.79 4.74
N LYS A 97 8.49 1.00 3.42
CA LYS A 97 8.79 2.30 2.84
C LYS A 97 7.51 2.90 2.28
N LEU A 98 7.29 4.17 2.58
CA LEU A 98 6.16 4.94 2.07
C LEU A 98 6.69 6.18 1.37
N GLU A 99 6.32 6.34 0.10
CA GLU A 99 6.66 7.51 -0.70
C GLU A 99 5.40 8.13 -1.26
N ALA A 100 5.28 9.44 -1.17
CA ALA A 100 4.15 10.19 -1.71
C ALA A 100 4.54 11.66 -1.82
N GLY A 101 3.71 12.46 -2.48
CA GLY A 101 3.86 13.90 -2.45
C GLY A 101 3.73 14.44 -1.03
N LEU A 102 4.29 15.62 -0.77
CA LEU A 102 4.33 16.20 0.58
C LEU A 102 2.95 16.29 1.23
N ARG A 103 1.95 16.77 0.49
CA ARG A 103 0.57 16.87 1.00
C ARG A 103 -0.02 15.50 1.35
N ASP A 104 0.18 14.53 0.47
CA ASP A 104 -0.32 13.18 0.67
C ASP A 104 0.39 12.53 1.85
N MET A 105 1.69 12.77 2.01
CA MET A 105 2.48 12.25 3.12
C MET A 105 1.94 12.76 4.47
N LEU A 106 1.68 14.07 4.57
CA LEU A 106 1.12 14.66 5.79
C LEU A 106 -0.27 14.12 6.09
N ARG A 107 -1.09 13.97 5.07
CA ARG A 107 -2.45 13.44 5.20
C ARG A 107 -2.47 11.98 5.63
N LEU A 108 -1.65 11.15 5.01
CA LEU A 108 -1.53 9.73 5.38
C LEU A 108 -1.02 9.58 6.79
N ARG A 109 -0.07 10.40 7.19
CA ARG A 109 0.49 10.37 8.54
C ARG A 109 -0.59 10.65 9.59
N SER A 110 -1.54 11.52 9.33
CA SER A 110 -2.63 11.80 10.26
C SER A 110 -3.68 10.68 10.31
N LEU A 111 -3.76 9.84 9.26
CA LEU A 111 -4.69 8.70 9.19
C LEU A 111 -4.10 7.43 9.82
N LEU A 112 -2.81 7.35 9.91
CA LEU A 112 -2.10 6.20 10.45
C LEU A 112 -1.65 6.46 11.88
#